data_719b7c9191ceca5fc5595f8ddbb7a7d7
#
_entry.id   719b7c9191ceca5fc5595f8ddbb7a7d7
#
_cell.length_a   1.000
_cell.length_b   1.000
_cell.length_c   1.000
_cell.angle_alpha   90.00
_cell.angle_beta   90.00
_cell.angle_gamma   90.00
#
_symmetry.space_group_name_H-M   'P 1'
#
loop_
_entity.id
_entity.type
_entity.pdbx_description
1 polymer ?
#
loop_
_entity_poly.entity_id
_entity_poly.type
_entity_poly.pdbx_seq_one_letter_code
_entity_poly.pdbx_strand_id
1 'polypeptide(L)'
;MKLITITQPAFFEGEAEAITSLFDAGLEILHLRKPGASYEDMEQLLNRLPPEYLKRIVTHEHFQLASFRNLKGIHLNGRNPTAPAGFTGHISRSCHSLEEVAKYKATCDYVFLSPIYDSI
;
A
#
# COMPACT_ATOMS: atom_id res chain seq x y z
N MET A 1 -3.47 11.99 14.65
CA MET A 1 -3.14 12.05 13.21
C MET A 1 -2.31 10.86 12.83
N LYS A 2 -2.68 10.17 11.76
CA LYS A 2 -1.91 9.01 11.28
C LYS A 2 -0.89 9.46 10.26
N LEU A 3 0.35 9.00 10.43
CA LEU A 3 1.41 9.26 9.47
C LEU A 3 1.46 8.11 8.49
N ILE A 4 1.26 8.41 7.21
CA ILE A 4 1.26 7.44 6.13
C ILE A 4 2.34 7.81 5.13
N THR A 5 3.15 6.84 4.75
CA THR A 5 4.21 7.04 3.76
C THR A 5 4.03 6.05 2.62
N ILE A 6 4.35 6.48 1.40
CA ILE A 6 4.31 5.63 0.21
C ILE A 6 5.75 5.43 -0.26
N THR A 7 6.13 4.18 -0.58
CA THR A 7 7.49 3.91 -1.06
C THR A 7 7.70 4.48 -2.45
N GLN A 8 8.98 4.66 -2.81
CA GLN A 8 9.35 4.96 -4.18
C GLN A 8 9.00 3.78 -5.09
N PRO A 9 8.72 4.02 -6.38
CA PRO A 9 8.36 2.93 -7.29
C PRO A 9 9.46 1.89 -7.48
N ALA A 10 10.72 2.29 -7.44
CA ALA A 10 11.84 1.38 -7.65
C ALA A 10 12.42 0.92 -6.32
N PHE A 11 12.93 -0.31 -6.31
CA PHE A 11 13.72 -0.80 -5.18
C PHE A 11 15.09 -0.11 -5.17
N PHE A 12 15.65 0.07 -3.98
CA PHE A 12 17.00 0.64 -3.88
C PHE A 12 17.74 -0.01 -2.71
N GLU A 13 19.06 0.06 -2.78
CA GLU A 13 19.91 -0.49 -1.73
C GLU A 13 19.67 0.27 -0.42
N GLY A 14 19.47 -0.47 0.66
CA GLY A 14 19.20 0.14 1.96
C GLY A 14 17.72 0.46 2.21
N GLU A 15 16.83 0.09 1.29
CA GLU A 15 15.41 0.41 1.43
C GLU A 15 14.80 -0.22 2.68
N ALA A 16 15.11 -1.49 2.94
CA ALA A 16 14.57 -2.17 4.11
C ALA A 16 15.00 -1.49 5.40
N GLU A 17 16.24 -1.05 5.46
CA GLU A 17 16.77 -0.34 6.63
C GLU A 17 16.12 1.01 6.79
N ALA A 18 15.88 1.72 5.69
CA ALA A 18 15.20 3.01 5.72
C ALA A 18 13.75 2.86 6.21
N ILE A 19 13.05 1.85 5.71
CA ILE A 19 11.67 1.57 6.14
C ILE A 19 11.64 1.23 7.63
N THR A 20 12.57 0.38 8.08
CA THR A 20 12.65 0.01 9.48
C THR A 20 12.87 1.24 10.36
N SER A 21 13.75 2.13 9.94
CA SER A 21 14.02 3.37 10.68
C SER A 21 12.77 4.25 10.77
N LEU A 22 11.98 4.31 9.70
CA LEU A 22 10.73 5.09 9.71
C LEU A 22 9.74 4.50 10.72
N PHE A 23 9.58 3.19 10.75
CA PHE A 23 8.71 2.55 11.70
C PHE A 23 9.20 2.75 13.13
N ASP A 24 10.50 2.64 13.36
CA ASP A 24 11.09 2.87 14.67
C ASP A 24 10.86 4.31 15.14
N ALA A 25 10.79 5.24 14.20
CA ALA A 25 10.56 6.66 14.51
C ALA A 25 9.08 7.01 14.68
N GLY A 26 8.17 6.05 14.48
CA GLY A 26 6.75 6.28 14.71
C GLY A 26 5.86 6.25 13.50
N LEU A 27 6.37 5.84 12.33
CA LEU A 27 5.52 5.67 11.16
C LEU A 27 4.41 4.67 11.47
N GLU A 28 3.17 5.02 11.19
CA GLU A 28 2.04 4.16 11.49
C GLU A 28 1.69 3.22 10.35
N ILE A 29 1.69 3.71 9.13
CA ILE A 29 1.27 2.93 7.95
C ILE A 29 2.22 3.19 6.79
N LEU A 30 2.70 2.12 6.18
CA LEU A 30 3.50 2.18 4.96
C LEU A 30 2.70 1.60 3.80
N HIS A 31 2.62 2.36 2.72
CA HIS A 31 2.06 1.87 1.47
C HIS A 31 3.20 1.39 0.58
N LEU A 32 3.23 0.10 0.33
CA LEU A 32 4.25 -0.53 -0.49
C LEU A 32 3.79 -0.48 -1.95
N ARG A 33 4.34 0.47 -2.70
CA ARG A 33 3.98 0.69 -4.09
C ARG A 33 5.19 0.42 -4.97
N LYS A 34 5.14 -0.69 -5.70
CA LYS A 34 6.23 -1.15 -6.58
C LYS A 34 5.65 -1.58 -7.91
N PRO A 35 5.23 -0.62 -8.75
CA PRO A 35 4.60 -0.97 -10.04
C PRO A 35 5.50 -1.86 -10.87
N GLY A 36 4.95 -2.95 -11.38
CA GLY A 36 5.71 -3.87 -12.22
C GLY A 36 6.66 -4.80 -11.50
N ALA A 37 6.73 -4.73 -10.17
CA ALA A 37 7.61 -5.62 -9.41
C ALA A 37 7.11 -7.06 -9.43
N SER A 38 8.04 -8.02 -9.42
CA SER A 38 7.67 -9.42 -9.30
C SER A 38 7.24 -9.74 -7.89
N TYR A 39 6.48 -10.83 -7.75
CA TYR A 39 6.10 -11.34 -6.43
C TYR A 39 7.33 -11.61 -5.57
N GLU A 40 8.34 -12.23 -6.17
CA GLU A 40 9.56 -12.60 -5.46
C GLU A 40 10.32 -11.38 -4.94
N ASP A 41 10.40 -10.33 -5.75
CA ASP A 41 11.10 -9.10 -5.32
C ASP A 41 10.38 -8.43 -4.16
N MET A 42 9.04 -8.40 -4.21
CA MET A 42 8.24 -7.88 -3.12
C MET A 42 8.44 -8.71 -1.85
N GLU A 43 8.43 -10.03 -1.99
CA GLU A 43 8.60 -10.92 -0.86
C GLU A 43 9.98 -10.78 -0.25
N GLN A 44 11.02 -10.61 -1.06
CA GLN A 44 12.37 -10.39 -0.56
C GLN A 44 12.47 -9.13 0.30
N LEU A 45 11.82 -8.05 -0.14
CA LEU A 45 11.81 -6.84 0.66
C LEU A 45 11.10 -7.07 2.01
N LEU A 46 9.96 -7.72 1.98
CA LEU A 46 9.21 -8.01 3.21
C LEU A 46 10.02 -8.89 4.16
N ASN A 47 10.80 -9.84 3.62
CA ASN A 47 11.63 -10.71 4.44
C ASN A 47 12.73 -9.98 5.19
N ARG A 48 13.10 -8.79 4.72
CA ARG A 48 14.16 -7.98 5.36
C ARG A 48 13.61 -7.05 6.44
N LEU A 49 12.29 -6.99 6.61
CA LEU A 49 11.67 -6.11 7.59
C LEU A 49 11.37 -6.89 8.87
N PRO A 50 11.43 -6.22 10.04
CA PRO A 50 10.99 -6.86 11.27
C PRO A 50 9.55 -7.35 11.15
N PRO A 51 9.26 -8.61 11.54
CA PRO A 51 7.91 -9.15 11.35
C PRO A 51 6.80 -8.35 12.02
N GLU A 52 7.10 -7.69 13.13
CA GLU A 52 6.09 -6.90 13.84
C GLU A 52 5.60 -5.70 13.05
N TYR A 53 6.34 -5.25 12.04
CA TYR A 53 5.95 -4.12 11.22
C TYR A 53 5.09 -4.50 10.01
N LEU A 54 5.06 -5.79 9.65
CA LEU A 54 4.30 -6.23 8.47
C LEU A 54 2.82 -5.88 8.58
N LYS A 55 2.25 -5.93 9.77
CA LYS A 55 0.84 -5.60 9.99
C LYS A 55 0.53 -4.12 9.83
N ARG A 56 1.55 -3.30 9.57
CA ARG A 56 1.39 -1.87 9.27
C ARG A 56 1.62 -1.54 7.81
N ILE A 57 1.73 -2.57 6.96
CA ILE A 57 2.03 -2.39 5.54
C ILE A 57 0.79 -2.68 4.72
N VAL A 58 0.50 -1.78 3.78
CA VAL A 58 -0.57 -1.92 2.79
C VAL A 58 0.12 -2.06 1.44
N THR A 59 -0.23 -3.10 0.68
CA THR A 59 0.41 -3.33 -0.61
C THR A 59 -0.48 -2.85 -1.76
N HIS A 60 0.16 -2.31 -2.79
CA HIS A 60 -0.52 -1.85 -4.00
C HIS A 60 -0.49 -2.89 -5.12
N GLU A 61 0.34 -3.91 -4.99
CA GLU A 61 0.51 -4.99 -5.97
C GLU A 61 0.48 -6.33 -5.25
N HIS A 62 0.30 -7.42 -6.02
CA HIS A 62 0.39 -8.78 -5.47
C HIS A 62 -0.43 -8.94 -4.19
N PHE A 63 -1.72 -8.71 -4.30
CA PHE A 63 -2.62 -8.63 -3.14
C PHE A 63 -2.63 -9.91 -2.29
N GLN A 64 -2.28 -11.06 -2.85
CA GLN A 64 -2.18 -12.29 -2.08
C GLN A 64 -1.13 -12.22 -0.96
N LEU A 65 -0.14 -11.32 -1.09
CA LEU A 65 0.84 -11.12 -0.03
C LEU A 65 0.19 -10.62 1.25
N ALA A 66 -0.90 -9.85 1.14
CA ALA A 66 -1.57 -9.35 2.33
C ALA A 66 -2.06 -10.49 3.21
N SER A 67 -2.55 -11.57 2.61
CA SER A 67 -3.00 -12.74 3.36
C SER A 67 -1.83 -13.62 3.79
N PHE A 68 -0.89 -13.91 2.88
CA PHE A 68 0.22 -14.81 3.19
C PHE A 68 1.19 -14.26 4.22
N ARG A 69 1.40 -12.95 4.22
CA ARG A 69 2.38 -12.33 5.11
C ARG A 69 1.72 -11.51 6.22
N ASN A 70 0.42 -11.59 6.35
CA ASN A 70 -0.35 -10.87 7.38
C ASN A 70 -0.07 -9.37 7.36
N LEU A 71 -0.11 -8.79 6.16
CA LEU A 71 0.00 -7.35 6.01
C LEU A 71 -1.30 -6.69 6.49
N LYS A 72 -1.25 -5.36 6.69
CA LYS A 72 -2.45 -4.64 7.10
C LYS A 72 -3.57 -4.76 6.07
N GLY A 73 -3.24 -4.67 4.79
CA GLY A 73 -4.25 -4.78 3.76
C GLY A 73 -3.74 -4.42 2.38
N ILE A 74 -4.68 -3.99 1.55
CA ILE A 74 -4.44 -3.74 0.13
C ILE A 74 -4.92 -2.35 -0.26
N HIS A 75 -4.33 -1.81 -1.33
CA HIS A 75 -4.71 -0.51 -1.88
C HIS A 75 -5.10 -0.70 -3.34
N LEU A 76 -6.37 -0.47 -3.64
CA LEU A 76 -6.89 -0.59 -4.99
C LEU A 76 -6.48 0.62 -5.82
N ASN A 77 -6.16 0.38 -7.08
CA ASN A 77 -5.64 1.41 -7.97
C ASN A 77 -5.98 1.05 -9.42
N GLY A 78 -5.56 1.91 -10.37
CA GLY A 78 -5.89 1.70 -11.76
C GLY A 78 -5.33 0.40 -12.34
N ARG A 79 -4.19 -0.07 -11.85
CA ARG A 79 -3.59 -1.32 -12.30
C ARG A 79 -4.22 -2.54 -11.64
N ASN A 80 -4.71 -2.38 -10.40
CA ASN A 80 -5.30 -3.45 -9.61
C ASN A 80 -6.59 -2.93 -8.96
N PRO A 81 -7.69 -2.88 -9.73
CA PRO A 81 -8.90 -2.19 -9.26
C PRO A 81 -9.84 -3.02 -8.41
N THR A 82 -9.58 -4.31 -8.26
CA THR A 82 -10.52 -5.22 -7.61
C THR A 82 -9.84 -6.00 -6.49
N ALA A 83 -10.48 -6.05 -5.33
CA ALA A 83 -9.99 -6.87 -4.21
C ALA A 83 -10.20 -8.36 -4.51
N PRO A 84 -9.29 -9.23 -4.02
CA PRO A 84 -9.50 -10.67 -4.14
C PRO A 84 -10.80 -11.09 -3.47
N ALA A 85 -11.45 -12.09 -4.03
CA ALA A 85 -12.70 -12.61 -3.47
C ALA A 85 -12.47 -13.07 -2.02
N GLY A 86 -13.36 -12.67 -1.12
CA GLY A 86 -13.27 -13.06 0.28
C GLY A 86 -12.26 -12.31 1.12
N PHE A 87 -11.60 -11.30 0.55
CA PHE A 87 -10.64 -10.51 1.32
C PHE A 87 -11.36 -9.72 2.42
N THR A 88 -10.87 -9.82 3.66
CA THR A 88 -11.50 -9.20 4.82
C THR A 88 -10.63 -8.16 5.52
N GLY A 89 -9.41 -7.92 5.05
CA GLY A 89 -8.50 -6.96 5.67
C GLY A 89 -8.81 -5.52 5.31
N HIS A 90 -7.88 -4.64 5.66
CA HIS A 90 -7.98 -3.22 5.34
C HIS A 90 -7.96 -3.00 3.82
N ILE A 91 -8.85 -2.15 3.34
CA ILE A 91 -8.91 -1.77 1.92
C ILE A 91 -8.89 -0.26 1.82
N SER A 92 -7.98 0.26 0.99
CA SER A 92 -7.96 1.65 0.60
C SER A 92 -7.96 1.73 -0.92
N ARG A 93 -8.13 2.92 -1.47
CA ARG A 93 -8.23 3.09 -2.93
C ARG A 93 -7.72 4.46 -3.34
N SER A 94 -7.06 4.51 -4.50
CA SER A 94 -6.70 5.76 -5.15
C SER A 94 -7.89 6.28 -5.94
N CYS A 95 -8.23 7.53 -5.72
CA CYS A 95 -9.28 8.22 -6.45
C CYS A 95 -8.69 9.42 -7.17
N HIS A 96 -9.27 9.76 -8.31
CA HIS A 96 -8.78 10.85 -9.16
C HIS A 96 -9.83 11.93 -9.38
N SER A 97 -10.96 11.83 -8.72
CA SER A 97 -12.03 12.83 -8.81
C SER A 97 -12.89 12.78 -7.55
N LEU A 98 -13.60 13.84 -7.30
CA LEU A 98 -14.54 13.87 -6.18
C LEU A 98 -15.67 12.87 -6.37
N GLU A 99 -16.05 12.59 -7.62
CA GLU A 99 -17.06 11.57 -7.90
C GLU A 99 -16.58 10.19 -7.46
N GLU A 100 -15.33 9.86 -7.74
CA GLU A 100 -14.76 8.59 -7.31
C GLU A 100 -14.68 8.51 -5.78
N VAL A 101 -14.31 9.59 -5.12
CA VAL A 101 -14.30 9.63 -3.66
C VAL A 101 -15.68 9.32 -3.12
N ALA A 102 -16.71 9.99 -3.66
CA ALA A 102 -18.08 9.77 -3.22
C ALA A 102 -18.53 8.32 -3.44
N LYS A 103 -18.07 7.72 -4.55
CA LYS A 103 -18.46 6.35 -4.91
C LYS A 103 -17.83 5.31 -4.00
N TYR A 104 -16.54 5.49 -3.63
CA TYR A 104 -15.77 4.42 -2.99
C TYR A 104 -15.54 4.62 -1.51
N LYS A 105 -15.71 5.82 -0.95
CA LYS A 105 -15.34 6.06 0.44
C LYS A 105 -16.09 5.17 1.44
N ALA A 106 -17.31 4.77 1.10
CA ALA A 106 -18.12 3.96 2.01
C ALA A 106 -17.66 2.50 2.06
N THR A 107 -16.95 2.02 1.03
CA THR A 107 -16.49 0.64 0.94
C THR A 107 -15.02 0.48 1.25
N CYS A 108 -14.32 1.56 1.57
CA CYS A 108 -12.90 1.55 1.88
C CYS A 108 -12.66 2.12 3.27
N ASP A 109 -11.58 1.69 3.90
CA ASP A 109 -11.17 2.26 5.18
C ASP A 109 -10.73 3.70 5.02
N TYR A 110 -10.09 4.02 3.90
CA TYR A 110 -9.85 5.39 3.47
C TYR A 110 -9.57 5.40 1.97
N VAL A 111 -9.57 6.60 1.39
CA VAL A 111 -9.23 6.79 -0.01
C VAL A 111 -8.18 7.89 -0.11
N PHE A 112 -7.35 7.79 -1.15
CA PHE A 112 -6.42 8.84 -1.52
C PHE A 112 -7.03 9.61 -2.69
N LEU A 113 -7.00 10.93 -2.61
CA LEU A 113 -7.38 11.77 -3.74
C LEU A 113 -6.10 12.32 -4.33
N SER A 114 -5.73 11.83 -5.52
CA SER A 114 -4.56 12.34 -6.22
C SER A 114 -4.85 13.70 -6.80
N PRO A 115 -3.84 14.54 -6.92
CA PRO A 115 -4.05 15.84 -7.56
C PRO A 115 -4.64 15.63 -8.94
N ILE A 116 -5.68 16.40 -9.24
CA ILE A 116 -6.28 16.39 -10.55
C ILE A 116 -5.59 17.47 -11.34
N TYR A 117 -4.82 17.04 -12.34
CA TYR A 117 -4.26 17.99 -13.27
C TYR A 117 -5.26 18.12 -14.40
N ASP A 118 -5.71 19.32 -14.63
CA ASP A 118 -6.39 19.58 -15.88
C ASP A 118 -5.42 19.21 -16.95
N SER A 119 -5.83 18.32 -17.76
CA SER A 119 -5.01 18.00 -18.89
C SER A 119 -5.10 19.14 -19.82
N ILE A 120 -4.48 19.97 -19.46
CA ILE A 120 -4.43 21.18 -20.16
C ILE A 120 -3.66 21.01 -21.40
#